data_3eaef38862fd33bfbe61f101489ce5fb
#
_entry.id   3eaef38862fd33bfbe61f101489ce5fb
#
_cell.length_a   1.000
_cell.length_b   1.000
_cell.length_c   1.000
_cell.angle_alpha   90.00
_cell.angle_beta   90.00
_cell.angle_gamma   90.00
#
_symmetry.space_group_name_H-M   'P 1'
#
loop_
_entity.id
_entity.type
_entity.pdbx_description
1 polymer ?
#
loop_
_entity_poly.entity_id
_entity_poly.type
_entity_poly.pdbx_seq_one_letter_code
_entity_poly.pdbx_strand_id
1 'polypeptide(L)'
;MKNRWICIFLAALLLLTAAGCGKKEAQQTAEPAPPAQAEQNSAAPQTPDAADISAPQGEAADAAEAQNLRVACWGDDLGLIASRLKDFEAAHPELAVETVQYASETEFLTAMGAGKLPDVIWCGYDRSRLELLAAKGYLAELDGLVDSLCAESAYFENVLRLGALSGHVYFLTPGFTLTAFSAPERVLRQAEKIETVAQFDEIFRPYCPEGYGWTTREIAMNWFMNDGLSAFVDFTTGTANFTQARFYEILDFCRQFPVEFEAATAEQMFRTIELYEPLCILREYEHYERLNGDEPGVTIQPLPFSAQDGYGVRGESYLAITSGCQNSAAAELLLREAFSLPMQKRACVQYKAGSEEDVDVVWCIPVRKVLCDILWRYSDADVPSDLSEEELGPWKADIEETNKAYDELLAMIARADHFEGGGDRTLYEIVTEEAARFFDGACTEEEAAQAIDRRAELYLMEQR
;
A
#
# COMPACT_ATOMS: atom_id res chain seq x y z
N MET A 1 24.20 -18.43 -12.17
CA MET A 1 23.68 -18.80 -13.51
C MET A 1 22.39 -19.62 -13.48
N LYS A 2 22.22 -20.66 -12.64
CA LYS A 2 20.94 -21.42 -12.58
C LYS A 2 19.77 -20.55 -12.12
N ASN A 3 19.95 -19.68 -11.14
CA ASN A 3 18.88 -18.81 -10.64
C ASN A 3 18.46 -17.70 -11.64
N ARG A 4 19.37 -17.23 -12.48
CA ARG A 4 19.09 -16.24 -13.55
C ARG A 4 18.08 -16.77 -14.58
N TRP A 5 18.12 -18.07 -14.91
CA TRP A 5 17.20 -18.69 -15.87
C TRP A 5 15.80 -18.97 -15.28
N ILE A 6 15.72 -19.21 -13.98
CA ILE A 6 14.43 -19.51 -13.30
C ILE A 6 13.57 -18.25 -13.20
N CYS A 7 14.14 -17.08 -12.93
CA CYS A 7 13.42 -15.82 -12.92
C CYS A 7 12.87 -15.40 -14.29
N ILE A 8 13.57 -15.72 -15.38
CA ILE A 8 13.12 -15.42 -16.75
C ILE A 8 11.91 -16.30 -17.14
N PHE A 9 11.85 -17.55 -16.67
CA PHE A 9 10.71 -18.45 -16.95
C PHE A 9 9.44 -18.06 -16.19
N LEU A 10 9.54 -17.51 -14.98
CA LEU A 10 8.39 -17.07 -14.20
C LEU A 10 7.76 -15.77 -14.73
N ALA A 11 8.55 -14.84 -15.24
CA ALA A 11 8.04 -13.63 -15.90
C ALA A 11 7.27 -13.94 -17.20
N ALA A 12 7.67 -14.97 -17.94
CA ALA A 12 6.97 -15.41 -19.15
C ALA A 12 5.64 -16.13 -18.86
N LEU A 13 5.50 -16.76 -17.69
CA LEU A 13 4.28 -17.48 -17.31
C LEU A 13 3.17 -16.54 -16.80
N LEU A 14 3.52 -15.41 -16.22
CA LEU A 14 2.55 -14.38 -15.76
C LEU A 14 1.93 -13.59 -16.92
N LEU A 15 2.61 -13.50 -18.06
CA LEU A 15 2.08 -12.86 -19.28
C LEU A 15 1.09 -13.72 -20.06
N LEU A 16 1.01 -15.03 -19.79
CA LEU A 16 0.12 -15.98 -20.49
C LEU A 16 -1.24 -16.20 -19.80
N THR A 17 -1.45 -15.72 -18.58
CA THR A 17 -2.72 -15.86 -17.85
C THR A 17 -3.72 -14.72 -18.08
N ALA A 18 -3.32 -13.65 -18.75
CA ALA A 18 -4.22 -12.50 -19.06
C ALA A 18 -5.07 -12.67 -20.34
N ALA A 19 -4.93 -13.77 -21.08
CA ALA A 19 -5.64 -13.98 -22.35
C ALA A 19 -6.72 -15.08 -22.29
N GLY A 20 -7.62 -15.01 -21.31
CA GLY A 20 -8.71 -15.98 -21.17
C GLY A 20 -10.05 -15.34 -20.87
N CYS A 21 -10.61 -14.57 -21.78
CA CYS A 21 -11.93 -13.98 -21.61
C CYS A 21 -13.04 -14.90 -22.14
N GLY A 22 -13.86 -15.41 -21.23
CA GLY A 22 -14.99 -16.28 -21.48
C GLY A 22 -16.24 -15.52 -21.95
N LYS A 23 -17.03 -16.23 -22.73
CA LYS A 23 -18.29 -15.82 -23.36
C LYS A 23 -19.37 -15.45 -22.34
N LYS A 24 -20.07 -14.34 -22.61
CA LYS A 24 -21.32 -13.97 -21.94
C LYS A 24 -22.45 -14.92 -22.37
N GLU A 25 -23.10 -15.55 -21.40
CA GLU A 25 -24.47 -16.10 -21.55
C GLU A 25 -25.47 -15.06 -21.00
N ALA A 26 -26.53 -14.88 -21.79
CA ALA A 26 -27.62 -13.96 -21.50
C ALA A 26 -28.55 -14.53 -20.41
N GLN A 27 -28.79 -13.80 -19.35
CA GLN A 27 -29.81 -14.08 -18.35
C GLN A 27 -30.99 -13.11 -18.48
N GLN A 28 -32.17 -13.71 -18.42
CA GLN A 28 -33.49 -13.12 -18.61
C GLN A 28 -33.85 -12.09 -17.53
N THR A 29 -34.48 -11.04 -17.99
CA THR A 29 -35.12 -10.00 -17.17
C THR A 29 -36.33 -10.57 -16.40
N ALA A 30 -36.33 -10.37 -15.09
CA ALA A 30 -37.51 -10.51 -14.23
C ALA A 30 -38.07 -9.14 -13.85
N GLU A 31 -39.37 -9.00 -13.97
CA GLU A 31 -40.21 -7.83 -13.77
C GLU A 31 -40.32 -7.50 -12.27
N PRO A 32 -40.32 -6.22 -11.84
CA PRO A 32 -40.41 -5.86 -10.42
C PRO A 32 -41.88 -5.79 -9.93
N ALA A 33 -42.14 -6.34 -8.76
CA ALA A 33 -43.40 -6.24 -8.05
C ALA A 33 -43.59 -4.86 -7.38
N PRO A 34 -44.86 -4.40 -7.19
CA PRO A 34 -45.16 -3.07 -6.68
C PRO A 34 -44.99 -2.95 -5.15
N PRO A 35 -44.76 -1.72 -4.64
CA PRO A 35 -44.41 -1.48 -3.24
C PRO A 35 -45.66 -1.53 -2.33
N ALA A 36 -45.48 -2.13 -1.16
CA ALA A 36 -46.46 -2.14 -0.07
C ALA A 36 -46.46 -0.80 0.70
N GLN A 37 -47.65 -0.29 0.99
CA GLN A 37 -47.88 0.92 1.74
C GLN A 37 -47.50 0.74 3.23
N ALA A 38 -46.71 1.66 3.77
CA ALA A 38 -46.40 1.74 5.18
C ALA A 38 -47.42 2.66 5.88
N GLU A 39 -48.11 2.14 6.89
CA GLU A 39 -48.95 2.89 7.78
C GLU A 39 -48.11 3.73 8.76
N GLN A 40 -48.47 5.01 8.87
CA GLN A 40 -47.95 5.95 9.84
C GLN A 40 -48.53 5.67 11.24
N ASN A 41 -47.68 5.41 12.21
CA ASN A 41 -48.07 5.52 13.62
C ASN A 41 -47.11 6.48 14.33
N SER A 42 -47.68 7.65 14.63
CA SER A 42 -47.10 8.73 15.41
C SER A 42 -47.26 8.43 16.91
N ALA A 43 -46.14 8.31 17.65
CA ALA A 43 -46.18 8.44 19.11
C ALA A 43 -44.87 9.14 19.56
N ALA A 44 -45.05 10.27 20.26
CA ALA A 44 -43.99 11.07 20.85
C ALA A 44 -43.29 10.34 22.02
N PRO A 45 -41.97 10.48 22.22
CA PRO A 45 -41.29 9.90 23.36
C PRO A 45 -41.45 10.79 24.61
N GLN A 46 -41.86 10.17 25.71
CA GLN A 46 -41.78 10.74 27.04
C GLN A 46 -40.37 10.52 27.63
N THR A 47 -39.83 11.56 28.23
CA THR A 47 -38.59 11.53 29.04
C THR A 47 -38.80 10.72 30.32
N PRO A 48 -37.91 9.78 30.68
CA PRO A 48 -37.89 9.21 32.03
C PRO A 48 -36.95 9.99 32.96
N ASP A 49 -37.44 10.16 34.19
CA ASP A 49 -36.75 10.76 35.32
C ASP A 49 -35.47 10.04 35.74
N ALA A 50 -34.56 10.83 36.28
CA ALA A 50 -33.34 10.38 36.92
C ALA A 50 -33.61 9.50 38.14
N ALA A 51 -33.25 8.24 38.09
CA ALA A 51 -33.20 7.35 39.24
C ALA A 51 -31.77 7.00 39.61
N ASP A 52 -31.45 7.32 40.83
CA ASP A 52 -30.29 7.01 41.65
C ASP A 52 -29.86 5.53 41.49
N ILE A 53 -28.69 5.26 40.98
CA ILE A 53 -28.09 3.90 40.96
C ILE A 53 -26.89 3.89 41.89
N SER A 54 -27.13 3.37 43.09
CA SER A 54 -26.09 2.97 44.04
C SER A 54 -25.24 1.85 43.47
N ALA A 55 -23.94 2.01 43.58
CA ALA A 55 -22.96 1.01 43.19
C ALA A 55 -23.13 -0.31 43.97
N PRO A 56 -23.05 -1.48 43.37
CA PRO A 56 -22.85 -2.72 44.07
C PRO A 56 -21.36 -2.89 44.42
N GLN A 57 -21.09 -3.07 45.68
CA GLN A 57 -19.80 -3.49 46.24
C GLN A 57 -19.51 -4.94 45.82
N GLY A 58 -18.21 -5.17 45.59
CA GLY A 58 -17.63 -6.34 44.98
C GLY A 58 -17.85 -7.67 45.67
N GLU A 59 -17.81 -8.68 44.85
CA GLU A 59 -17.33 -10.00 45.20
C GLU A 59 -16.15 -10.31 44.28
N ALA A 60 -15.00 -10.57 44.90
CA ALA A 60 -13.85 -11.07 44.22
C ALA A 60 -14.14 -12.49 43.71
N ALA A 61 -14.30 -12.63 42.41
CA ALA A 61 -14.26 -13.93 41.75
C ALA A 61 -12.87 -14.09 41.12
N ASP A 62 -12.04 -14.85 41.79
CA ASP A 62 -10.84 -15.48 41.23
C ASP A 62 -11.28 -16.49 40.14
N ALA A 63 -11.34 -16.02 38.94
CA ALA A 63 -11.11 -16.84 37.76
C ALA A 63 -10.34 -15.91 36.81
N ALA A 64 -9.11 -16.31 36.45
CA ALA A 64 -8.39 -15.68 35.37
C ALA A 64 -9.29 -15.85 34.12
N GLU A 65 -10.17 -14.87 33.84
CA GLU A 65 -10.83 -14.76 32.56
C GLU A 65 -9.72 -14.68 31.52
N ALA A 66 -9.69 -15.65 30.62
CA ALA A 66 -8.80 -15.59 29.46
C ALA A 66 -8.96 -14.20 28.86
N GLN A 67 -7.87 -13.43 28.83
CA GLN A 67 -7.91 -12.07 28.35
C GLN A 67 -8.13 -12.14 26.84
N ASN A 68 -9.36 -11.91 26.40
CA ASN A 68 -9.74 -11.95 25.02
C ASN A 68 -9.21 -10.70 24.32
N LEU A 69 -8.53 -10.90 23.18
CA LEU A 69 -8.09 -9.86 22.27
C LEU A 69 -8.94 -9.94 20.99
N ARG A 70 -9.69 -8.89 20.70
CA ARG A 70 -10.53 -8.83 19.50
C ARG A 70 -9.77 -8.11 18.38
N VAL A 71 -9.50 -8.85 17.31
CA VAL A 71 -8.75 -8.33 16.15
C VAL A 71 -9.67 -8.22 14.94
N ALA A 72 -9.91 -7.00 14.47
CA ALA A 72 -10.60 -6.76 13.21
C ALA A 72 -9.69 -6.96 12.03
N CYS A 73 -10.16 -7.70 11.03
CA CYS A 73 -9.47 -7.93 9.77
C CYS A 73 -10.42 -7.67 8.61
N TRP A 74 -9.90 -7.07 7.54
CA TRP A 74 -10.60 -6.96 6.26
C TRP A 74 -9.57 -6.91 5.11
N GLY A 75 -10.06 -7.08 3.87
CA GLY A 75 -9.24 -7.10 2.66
C GLY A 75 -8.92 -8.49 2.17
N ASP A 76 -8.16 -8.57 1.08
CA ASP A 76 -7.88 -9.81 0.36
C ASP A 76 -6.89 -10.74 1.10
N ASP A 77 -6.13 -10.22 2.08
CA ASP A 77 -5.08 -10.93 2.80
C ASP A 77 -5.54 -11.61 4.10
N LEU A 78 -6.85 -11.80 4.27
CA LEU A 78 -7.44 -12.40 5.49
C LEU A 78 -6.80 -13.74 5.86
N GLY A 79 -6.45 -14.57 4.86
CA GLY A 79 -5.82 -15.86 5.10
C GLY A 79 -4.43 -15.76 5.74
N LEU A 80 -3.65 -14.78 5.31
CA LEU A 80 -2.31 -14.53 5.83
C LEU A 80 -2.34 -13.97 7.25
N ILE A 81 -3.20 -12.97 7.49
CA ILE A 81 -3.41 -12.40 8.81
C ILE A 81 -3.91 -13.47 9.79
N ALA A 82 -4.90 -14.28 9.40
CA ALA A 82 -5.42 -15.37 10.24
C ALA A 82 -4.35 -16.41 10.59
N SER A 83 -3.40 -16.70 9.68
CA SER A 83 -2.27 -17.58 9.97
C SER A 83 -1.34 -16.99 11.02
N ARG A 84 -1.03 -15.69 10.91
CA ARG A 84 -0.17 -14.97 11.87
C ARG A 84 -0.81 -14.90 13.27
N LEU A 85 -2.14 -14.68 13.33
CA LEU A 85 -2.86 -14.68 14.60
C LEU A 85 -2.85 -16.05 15.27
N LYS A 86 -2.94 -17.15 14.52
CA LYS A 86 -2.77 -18.52 15.07
C LYS A 86 -1.38 -18.76 15.65
N ASP A 87 -0.34 -18.23 14.98
CA ASP A 87 1.02 -18.33 15.49
C ASP A 87 1.19 -17.54 16.80
N PHE A 88 0.55 -16.36 16.88
CA PHE A 88 0.51 -15.56 18.08
C PHE A 88 -0.20 -16.29 19.24
N GLU A 89 -1.39 -16.88 19.01
CA GLU A 89 -2.11 -17.67 20.00
C GLU A 89 -1.29 -18.88 20.48
N ALA A 90 -0.57 -19.53 19.55
CA ALA A 90 0.28 -20.67 19.91
C ALA A 90 1.48 -20.27 20.81
N ALA A 91 1.99 -19.04 20.62
CA ALA A 91 3.06 -18.48 21.45
C ALA A 91 2.55 -17.94 22.80
N HIS A 92 1.28 -17.53 22.86
CA HIS A 92 0.64 -16.90 24.03
C HIS A 92 -0.67 -17.60 24.40
N PRO A 93 -0.62 -18.84 24.89
CA PRO A 93 -1.80 -19.67 25.18
C PRO A 93 -2.70 -19.11 26.31
N GLU A 94 -2.21 -18.12 27.07
CA GLU A 94 -2.98 -17.37 28.06
C GLU A 94 -3.92 -16.33 27.45
N LEU A 95 -3.75 -16.00 26.15
CA LEU A 95 -4.56 -15.06 25.41
C LEU A 95 -5.46 -15.83 24.44
N ALA A 96 -6.73 -15.44 24.39
CA ALA A 96 -7.65 -15.92 23.35
C ALA A 96 -7.84 -14.81 22.32
N VAL A 97 -7.60 -15.09 21.04
CA VAL A 97 -7.76 -14.11 19.94
C VAL A 97 -9.07 -14.36 19.21
N GLU A 98 -10.00 -13.43 19.32
CA GLU A 98 -11.22 -13.41 18.52
C GLU A 98 -10.99 -12.61 17.24
N THR A 99 -10.92 -13.29 16.10
CA THR A 99 -10.85 -12.62 14.80
C THR A 99 -12.24 -12.20 14.37
N VAL A 100 -12.46 -10.90 14.21
CA VAL A 100 -13.70 -10.31 13.70
C VAL A 100 -13.49 -9.95 12.24
N GLN A 101 -14.15 -10.69 11.35
CA GLN A 101 -14.13 -10.41 9.92
C GLN A 101 -15.33 -9.54 9.53
N TYR A 102 -15.08 -8.48 8.77
CA TYR A 102 -16.09 -7.64 8.19
C TYR A 102 -16.15 -7.89 6.68
N ALA A 103 -17.33 -8.15 6.15
CA ALA A 103 -17.53 -8.39 4.72
C ALA A 103 -17.31 -7.12 3.87
N SER A 104 -17.42 -5.96 4.51
CA SER A 104 -17.17 -4.67 3.90
C SER A 104 -16.77 -3.65 4.96
N GLU A 105 -16.14 -2.59 4.51
CA GLU A 105 -15.85 -1.43 5.31
C GLU A 105 -17.10 -0.80 5.93
N THR A 106 -18.20 -0.69 5.18
CA THR A 106 -19.48 -0.17 5.68
C THR A 106 -19.99 -0.99 6.88
N GLU A 107 -19.81 -2.29 6.87
CA GLU A 107 -20.14 -3.16 8.00
C GLU A 107 -19.26 -2.84 9.22
N PHE A 108 -17.96 -2.67 9.00
CA PHE A 108 -17.02 -2.27 10.04
C PHE A 108 -17.39 -0.91 10.67
N LEU A 109 -17.63 0.12 9.86
CA LEU A 109 -18.02 1.45 10.34
C LEU A 109 -19.36 1.41 11.08
N THR A 110 -20.31 0.60 10.62
CA THR A 110 -21.60 0.39 11.31
C THR A 110 -21.39 -0.25 12.69
N ALA A 111 -20.53 -1.25 12.80
CA ALA A 111 -20.20 -1.88 14.07
C ALA A 111 -19.51 -0.91 15.02
N MET A 112 -18.60 -0.08 14.51
CA MET A 112 -17.95 0.99 15.28
C MET A 112 -18.96 2.02 15.80
N GLY A 113 -19.85 2.51 14.94
CA GLY A 113 -20.92 3.43 15.33
C GLY A 113 -21.86 2.85 16.40
N ALA A 114 -21.99 1.51 16.46
CA ALA A 114 -22.72 0.80 17.50
C ALA A 114 -21.88 0.55 18.79
N GLY A 115 -20.67 1.12 18.90
CA GLY A 115 -19.78 0.96 20.05
C GLY A 115 -19.11 -0.41 20.17
N LYS A 116 -19.09 -1.20 19.08
CA LYS A 116 -18.45 -2.53 19.02
C LYS A 116 -17.05 -2.42 18.45
N LEU A 117 -16.19 -1.63 19.11
CA LEU A 117 -14.79 -1.50 18.71
C LEU A 117 -14.03 -2.81 18.93
N PRO A 118 -13.21 -3.26 17.98
CA PRO A 118 -12.18 -4.27 18.24
C PRO A 118 -11.08 -3.67 19.12
N ASP A 119 -10.18 -4.50 19.65
CA ASP A 119 -9.00 -4.01 20.37
C ASP A 119 -7.90 -3.60 19.38
N VAL A 120 -7.70 -4.41 18.34
CA VAL A 120 -6.70 -4.20 17.29
C VAL A 120 -7.37 -4.23 15.92
N ILE A 121 -6.90 -3.40 15.04
CA ILE A 121 -7.18 -3.43 13.61
C ILE A 121 -5.93 -3.95 12.91
N TRP A 122 -6.09 -5.02 12.11
CA TRP A 122 -5.06 -5.52 11.22
C TRP A 122 -5.64 -5.61 9.81
N CYS A 123 -5.30 -4.68 8.94
CA CYS A 123 -5.83 -4.60 7.59
C CYS A 123 -4.73 -4.71 6.55
N GLY A 124 -5.09 -5.08 5.32
CA GLY A 124 -4.20 -5.08 4.17
C GLY A 124 -3.91 -3.67 3.64
N TYR A 125 -3.83 -3.52 2.35
CA TYR A 125 -3.31 -2.32 1.67
C TYR A 125 -4.06 -1.00 1.90
N ASP A 126 -5.29 -1.02 2.41
CA ASP A 126 -6.10 0.20 2.59
C ASP A 126 -5.81 0.90 3.93
N ARG A 127 -4.90 1.87 3.89
CA ARG A 127 -4.55 2.68 5.05
C ARG A 127 -5.42 3.94 5.21
N SER A 128 -6.09 4.42 4.16
CA SER A 128 -6.85 5.68 4.18
C SER A 128 -7.88 5.69 5.31
N ARG A 129 -8.40 4.52 5.65
CA ARG A 129 -9.31 4.34 6.77
C ARG A 129 -8.65 4.53 8.13
N LEU A 130 -7.42 4.08 8.30
CA LEU A 130 -6.70 4.29 9.55
C LEU A 130 -6.42 5.78 9.78
N GLU A 131 -6.10 6.54 8.74
CA GLU A 131 -5.95 7.99 8.82
C GLU A 131 -7.27 8.66 9.26
N LEU A 132 -8.39 8.27 8.66
CA LEU A 132 -9.71 8.77 9.02
C LEU A 132 -10.09 8.39 10.47
N LEU A 133 -9.82 7.15 10.90
CA LEU A 133 -10.08 6.68 12.25
C LEU A 133 -9.20 7.40 13.27
N ALA A 134 -7.93 7.66 12.95
CA ALA A 134 -7.03 8.45 13.75
C ALA A 134 -7.55 9.90 13.92
N ALA A 135 -7.93 10.53 12.81
CA ALA A 135 -8.49 11.89 12.82
C ALA A 135 -9.75 12.01 13.67
N LYS A 136 -10.57 10.95 13.74
CA LYS A 136 -11.78 10.87 14.58
C LYS A 136 -11.51 10.47 16.02
N GLY A 137 -10.26 10.18 16.41
CA GLY A 137 -9.91 9.76 17.77
C GLY A 137 -10.29 8.30 18.09
N TYR A 138 -10.53 7.46 17.09
CA TYR A 138 -10.82 6.03 17.28
C TYR A 138 -9.58 5.16 17.43
N LEU A 139 -8.38 5.70 17.17
CA LEU A 139 -7.13 4.98 17.36
C LEU A 139 -6.36 5.52 18.57
N ALA A 140 -5.62 4.64 19.21
CA ALA A 140 -4.71 4.98 20.29
C ALA A 140 -3.36 5.46 19.71
N GLU A 141 -2.69 6.35 20.42
CA GLU A 141 -1.32 6.77 20.11
C GLU A 141 -0.33 5.64 20.39
N LEU A 142 0.57 5.39 19.46
CA LEU A 142 1.57 4.33 19.53
C LEU A 142 3.00 4.85 19.76
N ASP A 143 3.17 6.14 20.09
CA ASP A 143 4.49 6.77 20.25
C ASP A 143 5.39 6.01 21.22
N GLY A 144 4.87 5.59 22.39
CA GLY A 144 5.63 4.82 23.37
C GLY A 144 6.09 3.45 22.85
N LEU A 145 5.27 2.78 22.04
CA LEU A 145 5.64 1.54 21.38
C LEU A 145 6.74 1.78 20.34
N VAL A 146 6.57 2.80 19.48
CA VAL A 146 7.54 3.17 18.45
C VAL A 146 8.88 3.56 19.07
N ASP A 147 8.89 4.39 20.10
CA ASP A 147 10.11 4.79 20.80
C ASP A 147 10.85 3.59 21.39
N SER A 148 10.12 2.64 21.92
CA SER A 148 10.67 1.38 22.45
C SER A 148 11.27 0.50 21.33
N LEU A 149 10.62 0.39 20.17
CA LEU A 149 11.16 -0.33 19.01
C LEU A 149 12.40 0.38 18.45
N CYS A 150 12.38 1.70 18.33
CA CYS A 150 13.51 2.50 17.85
C CYS A 150 14.73 2.39 18.78
N ALA A 151 14.51 2.29 20.08
CA ALA A 151 15.60 2.12 21.06
C ALA A 151 16.42 0.83 20.84
N GLU A 152 15.85 -0.19 20.20
CA GLU A 152 16.56 -1.41 19.81
C GLU A 152 17.55 -1.18 18.65
N SER A 153 17.49 -0.04 17.93
CA SER A 153 18.30 0.28 16.74
C SER A 153 18.23 -0.76 15.60
N ALA A 154 17.26 -1.65 15.69
CA ALA A 154 17.11 -2.80 14.79
C ALA A 154 16.15 -2.53 13.62
N TYR A 155 15.45 -1.38 13.61
CA TYR A 155 14.37 -1.06 12.68
C TYR A 155 14.69 0.17 11.82
N PHE A 156 13.96 0.33 10.71
CA PHE A 156 13.92 1.57 9.94
C PHE A 156 12.99 2.57 10.65
N GLU A 157 13.57 3.44 11.49
CA GLU A 157 12.81 4.38 12.32
C GLU A 157 11.93 5.32 11.50
N ASN A 158 12.43 5.84 10.38
CA ASN A 158 11.66 6.68 9.47
C ASN A 158 10.39 5.97 8.99
N VAL A 159 10.47 4.67 8.65
CA VAL A 159 9.30 3.88 8.22
C VAL A 159 8.32 3.63 9.37
N LEU A 160 8.81 3.32 10.58
CA LEU A 160 7.94 3.16 11.76
C LEU A 160 7.14 4.42 12.09
N ARG A 161 7.65 5.61 11.75
CA ARG A 161 6.99 6.88 12.04
C ARG A 161 6.08 7.40 10.94
N LEU A 162 5.97 6.69 9.79
CA LEU A 162 5.12 7.16 8.68
C LEU A 162 3.62 7.18 9.01
N GLY A 163 3.16 6.35 9.95
CA GLY A 163 1.78 6.35 10.42
C GLY A 163 1.42 7.52 11.35
N ALA A 164 2.22 8.60 11.31
CA ALA A 164 1.99 9.76 12.16
C ALA A 164 0.94 10.71 11.55
N LEU A 165 0.01 11.15 12.40
CA LEU A 165 -0.95 12.20 12.11
C LEU A 165 -0.86 13.26 13.23
N SER A 166 -0.74 14.53 12.86
CA SER A 166 -0.61 15.64 13.83
C SER A 166 0.52 15.45 14.87
N GLY A 167 1.57 14.74 14.50
CA GLY A 167 2.77 14.51 15.33
C GLY A 167 2.73 13.24 16.20
N HIS A 168 1.66 12.46 16.18
CA HIS A 168 1.51 11.20 16.91
C HIS A 168 1.34 10.02 15.94
N VAL A 169 1.98 8.88 16.22
CA VAL A 169 1.86 7.65 15.42
C VAL A 169 0.64 6.86 15.85
N TYR A 170 -0.21 6.47 14.90
CA TYR A 170 -1.45 5.74 15.16
C TYR A 170 -1.48 4.34 14.54
N PHE A 171 -0.68 4.07 13.53
CA PHE A 171 -0.60 2.76 12.89
C PHE A 171 0.80 2.48 12.37
N LEU A 172 1.10 1.20 12.23
CA LEU A 172 2.41 0.68 11.84
C LEU A 172 2.28 -0.33 10.72
N THR A 173 3.35 -0.51 9.94
CA THR A 173 3.47 -1.61 8.96
C THR A 173 4.67 -2.49 9.29
N PRO A 174 4.54 -3.83 9.31
CA PRO A 174 5.64 -4.72 9.60
C PRO A 174 6.54 -4.99 8.39
N GLY A 175 6.03 -4.77 7.19
CA GLY A 175 6.76 -4.92 5.93
C GLY A 175 6.24 -3.94 4.89
N PHE A 176 7.07 -3.60 3.91
CA PHE A 176 6.74 -2.57 2.94
C PHE A 176 7.46 -2.77 1.60
N THR A 177 7.00 -2.06 0.58
CA THR A 177 7.71 -1.84 -0.66
C THR A 177 8.00 -0.34 -0.82
N LEU A 178 9.02 0.00 -1.60
CA LEU A 178 9.23 1.37 -2.06
C LEU A 178 8.71 1.53 -3.47
N THR A 179 8.05 2.63 -3.75
CA THR A 179 7.72 3.00 -5.11
C THR A 179 8.74 3.99 -5.63
N ALA A 180 9.21 3.74 -6.83
CA ALA A 180 10.24 4.53 -7.47
C ALA A 180 9.94 4.72 -8.97
N PHE A 181 10.63 5.68 -9.55
CA PHE A 181 10.60 5.99 -10.96
C PHE A 181 11.97 5.70 -11.57
N SER A 182 12.01 4.93 -12.65
CA SER A 182 13.24 4.62 -13.36
C SER A 182 13.21 5.14 -14.80
N ALA A 183 14.34 5.66 -15.25
CA ALA A 183 14.54 6.06 -16.64
C ALA A 183 16.05 6.01 -17.00
N PRO A 184 16.40 6.01 -18.29
CA PRO A 184 17.80 6.09 -18.70
C PRO A 184 18.48 7.32 -18.11
N GLU A 185 19.69 7.15 -17.60
CA GLU A 185 20.47 8.25 -17.01
C GLU A 185 20.60 9.45 -17.96
N ARG A 186 20.80 9.19 -19.26
CA ARG A 186 20.88 10.25 -20.29
C ARG A 186 19.62 11.11 -20.40
N VAL A 187 18.46 10.58 -20.00
CA VAL A 187 17.16 11.28 -20.04
C VAL A 187 17.00 12.14 -18.79
N LEU A 188 17.35 11.62 -17.62
CA LEU A 188 17.18 12.30 -16.33
C LEU A 188 18.36 13.15 -15.87
N ARG A 189 19.50 13.13 -16.58
CA ARG A 189 20.73 13.89 -16.22
C ARG A 189 20.52 15.38 -15.90
N GLN A 190 19.40 15.97 -16.32
CA GLN A 190 19.13 17.41 -16.18
C GLN A 190 18.04 17.72 -15.16
N ALA A 191 17.42 16.71 -14.57
CA ALA A 191 16.30 16.91 -13.66
C ALA A 191 16.57 16.20 -12.32
N GLU A 192 16.84 16.97 -11.28
CA GLU A 192 16.92 16.45 -9.91
C GLU A 192 15.56 16.00 -9.39
N LYS A 193 14.48 16.66 -9.80
CA LYS A 193 13.08 16.32 -9.47
C LYS A 193 12.16 16.81 -10.59
N ILE A 194 11.19 15.99 -10.94
CA ILE A 194 10.14 16.37 -11.89
C ILE A 194 8.90 16.77 -11.09
N GLU A 195 8.63 18.06 -10.98
CA GLU A 195 7.58 18.59 -10.12
C GLU A 195 6.25 18.84 -10.87
N THR A 196 6.33 19.07 -12.20
CA THR A 196 5.16 19.38 -13.00
C THR A 196 5.01 18.50 -14.22
N VAL A 197 3.77 18.34 -14.68
CA VAL A 197 3.45 17.63 -15.93
C VAL A 197 4.16 18.25 -17.13
N ALA A 198 4.30 19.58 -17.15
CA ALA A 198 5.01 20.29 -18.21
C ALA A 198 6.50 19.93 -18.25
N GLN A 199 7.17 19.84 -17.09
CA GLN A 199 8.56 19.40 -17.02
C GLN A 199 8.71 17.93 -17.48
N PHE A 200 7.77 17.08 -17.09
CA PHE A 200 7.74 15.69 -17.55
C PHE A 200 7.63 15.62 -19.07
N ASP A 201 6.70 16.35 -19.65
CA ASP A 201 6.50 16.39 -21.10
C ASP A 201 7.75 16.94 -21.82
N GLU A 202 8.38 17.99 -21.31
CA GLU A 202 9.63 18.55 -21.87
C GLU A 202 10.76 17.51 -21.88
N ILE A 203 10.90 16.73 -20.82
CA ILE A 203 11.95 15.73 -20.68
C ILE A 203 11.70 14.52 -21.58
N PHE A 204 10.48 13.99 -21.61
CA PHE A 204 10.19 12.71 -22.27
C PHE A 204 9.65 12.84 -23.70
N ARG A 205 9.04 13.97 -24.07
CA ARG A 205 8.50 14.18 -25.42
C ARG A 205 9.51 13.97 -26.54
N PRO A 206 10.80 14.38 -26.44
CA PRO A 206 11.79 14.13 -27.46
C PRO A 206 12.04 12.65 -27.76
N TYR A 207 11.77 11.79 -26.78
CA TYR A 207 11.92 10.33 -26.85
C TYR A 207 10.63 9.60 -27.21
N CYS A 208 9.51 10.30 -27.21
CA CYS A 208 8.18 9.78 -27.53
C CYS A 208 7.54 10.62 -28.65
N PRO A 209 8.15 10.70 -29.87
CA PRO A 209 7.70 11.61 -30.93
C PRO A 209 6.31 11.27 -31.46
N GLU A 210 5.88 10.00 -31.35
CA GLU A 210 4.56 9.53 -31.76
C GLU A 210 3.51 9.60 -30.62
N GLY A 211 3.89 10.16 -29.47
CA GLY A 211 3.06 10.25 -28.27
C GLY A 211 3.33 9.13 -27.25
N TYR A 212 2.50 9.10 -26.21
CA TYR A 212 2.66 8.17 -25.08
C TYR A 212 1.81 6.89 -25.25
N GLY A 213 1.85 6.25 -26.42
CA GLY A 213 1.02 5.10 -26.80
C GLY A 213 1.23 3.80 -25.98
N TRP A 214 2.20 3.78 -25.08
CA TRP A 214 2.53 2.63 -24.22
C TRP A 214 1.62 2.52 -22.98
N THR A 215 0.73 3.48 -22.72
CA THR A 215 -0.26 3.42 -21.64
C THR A 215 -1.58 4.07 -22.08
N THR A 216 -2.68 3.77 -21.39
CA THR A 216 -3.97 4.42 -21.65
C THR A 216 -4.11 5.67 -20.79
N ARG A 217 -5.04 6.57 -21.18
CA ARG A 217 -5.32 7.79 -20.40
C ARG A 217 -5.80 7.47 -18.98
N GLU A 218 -6.52 6.38 -18.79
CA GLU A 218 -6.97 5.93 -17.48
C GLU A 218 -5.79 5.49 -16.61
N ILE A 219 -4.88 4.68 -17.16
CA ILE A 219 -3.67 4.27 -16.44
C ILE A 219 -2.77 5.48 -16.15
N ALA A 220 -2.61 6.40 -17.10
CA ALA A 220 -1.87 7.63 -16.89
C ALA A 220 -2.48 8.49 -15.78
N MET A 221 -3.82 8.65 -15.80
CA MET A 221 -4.54 9.37 -14.75
C MET A 221 -4.30 8.73 -13.37
N ASN A 222 -4.38 7.41 -13.29
CA ASN A 222 -4.04 6.65 -12.10
C ASN A 222 -2.65 6.98 -11.59
N TRP A 223 -1.71 7.03 -12.48
CA TRP A 223 -0.31 7.22 -12.18
C TRP A 223 -0.04 8.62 -11.60
N PHE A 224 -0.64 9.66 -12.23
CA PHE A 224 -0.51 11.02 -11.74
C PHE A 224 -1.32 11.32 -10.47
N MET A 225 -2.32 10.50 -10.18
CA MET A 225 -3.20 10.67 -9.02
C MET A 225 -2.81 9.76 -7.83
N ASN A 226 -2.08 8.67 -8.07
CA ASN A 226 -1.79 7.66 -7.04
C ASN A 226 -1.02 8.26 -5.84
N ASP A 227 -0.15 9.25 -6.11
CA ASP A 227 0.51 10.06 -5.06
C ASP A 227 -0.25 11.35 -4.75
N GLY A 228 -1.14 11.74 -5.63
CA GLY A 228 -1.71 13.06 -5.68
C GLY A 228 -3.06 13.21 -4.97
N LEU A 229 -3.75 12.14 -4.56
CA LEU A 229 -5.04 12.28 -3.87
C LEU A 229 -4.89 13.11 -2.59
N SER A 230 -3.83 12.92 -1.82
CA SER A 230 -3.54 13.73 -0.63
C SER A 230 -3.23 15.20 -0.93
N ALA A 231 -2.86 15.54 -2.17
CA ALA A 231 -2.71 16.92 -2.61
C ALA A 231 -4.04 17.62 -2.92
N PHE A 232 -5.11 16.86 -3.14
CA PHE A 232 -6.43 17.35 -3.51
C PHE A 232 -7.50 17.10 -2.46
N VAL A 233 -7.25 16.17 -1.51
CA VAL A 233 -8.22 15.77 -0.48
C VAL A 233 -7.57 15.85 0.90
N ASP A 234 -8.22 16.58 1.80
CA ASP A 234 -7.89 16.56 3.22
C ASP A 234 -8.91 15.69 3.97
N PHE A 235 -8.47 14.49 4.31
CA PHE A 235 -9.29 13.52 5.07
C PHE A 235 -9.62 14.00 6.48
N THR A 236 -8.79 14.87 7.06
CA THR A 236 -8.99 15.41 8.42
C THR A 236 -10.13 16.41 8.45
N THR A 237 -10.15 17.32 7.48
CA THR A 237 -11.22 18.34 7.35
C THR A 237 -12.37 17.87 6.48
N GLY A 238 -12.22 16.76 5.75
CA GLY A 238 -13.20 16.23 4.80
C GLY A 238 -13.48 17.20 3.66
N THR A 239 -12.47 17.88 3.17
CA THR A 239 -12.57 18.82 2.04
C THR A 239 -11.83 18.30 0.83
N ALA A 240 -12.33 18.63 -0.35
CA ALA A 240 -11.70 18.36 -1.63
C ALA A 240 -11.41 19.67 -2.37
N ASN A 241 -10.35 19.70 -3.14
CA ASN A 241 -9.98 20.85 -3.97
C ASN A 241 -9.31 20.38 -5.26
N PHE A 242 -10.13 19.92 -6.20
CA PHE A 242 -9.69 19.57 -7.55
C PHE A 242 -9.78 20.78 -8.53
N THR A 243 -10.44 21.87 -8.12
CA THR A 243 -10.52 23.11 -8.89
C THR A 243 -9.25 23.96 -8.80
N GLN A 244 -8.08 23.33 -9.03
CA GLN A 244 -6.79 23.99 -9.01
C GLN A 244 -5.99 23.69 -10.27
N ALA A 245 -5.10 24.64 -10.66
CA ALA A 245 -4.33 24.59 -11.90
C ALA A 245 -3.60 23.25 -12.11
N ARG A 246 -3.01 22.69 -11.05
CA ARG A 246 -2.31 21.40 -11.11
C ARG A 246 -3.20 20.26 -11.60
N PHE A 247 -4.46 20.20 -11.16
CA PHE A 247 -5.38 19.16 -11.61
C PHE A 247 -5.78 19.34 -13.07
N TYR A 248 -6.00 20.58 -13.52
CA TYR A 248 -6.26 20.87 -14.93
C TYR A 248 -5.10 20.47 -15.82
N GLU A 249 -3.87 20.75 -15.42
CA GLU A 249 -2.66 20.31 -16.13
C GLU A 249 -2.60 18.78 -16.27
N ILE A 250 -2.95 18.04 -15.20
CA ILE A 250 -3.02 16.57 -15.24
C ILE A 250 -4.10 16.09 -16.22
N LEU A 251 -5.30 16.67 -16.17
CA LEU A 251 -6.39 16.31 -17.07
C LEU A 251 -6.03 16.55 -18.55
N ASP A 252 -5.50 17.72 -18.86
CA ASP A 252 -5.09 18.06 -20.22
C ASP A 252 -3.96 17.17 -20.73
N PHE A 253 -3.01 16.84 -19.86
CA PHE A 253 -1.92 15.95 -20.21
C PHE A 253 -2.43 14.53 -20.46
N CYS A 254 -3.29 13.99 -19.60
CA CYS A 254 -3.86 12.66 -19.76
C CYS A 254 -4.71 12.50 -21.03
N ARG A 255 -5.29 13.59 -21.54
CA ARG A 255 -6.00 13.57 -22.82
C ARG A 255 -5.13 13.15 -24.00
N GLN A 256 -3.81 13.31 -23.92
CA GLN A 256 -2.86 12.95 -24.98
C GLN A 256 -2.63 11.44 -25.09
N PHE A 257 -3.04 10.67 -24.08
CA PHE A 257 -2.91 9.23 -24.08
C PHE A 257 -4.09 8.55 -24.79
N PRO A 258 -3.90 7.39 -25.45
CA PRO A 258 -4.98 6.67 -26.13
C PRO A 258 -6.00 6.11 -25.13
N VAL A 259 -7.20 5.83 -25.63
CA VAL A 259 -8.27 5.17 -24.86
C VAL A 259 -7.96 3.68 -24.65
N GLU A 260 -7.45 3.04 -25.71
CA GLU A 260 -7.09 1.62 -25.70
C GLU A 260 -5.58 1.49 -25.86
N PHE A 261 -5.03 0.46 -25.25
CA PHE A 261 -3.60 0.15 -25.35
C PHE A 261 -3.27 -0.21 -26.81
N GLU A 262 -2.51 0.63 -27.46
CA GLU A 262 -1.89 0.32 -28.75
C GLU A 262 -0.63 -0.48 -28.46
N ALA A 263 -0.55 -1.70 -29.02
CA ALA A 263 0.57 -2.61 -28.79
C ALA A 263 1.90 -1.84 -28.97
N ALA A 264 2.66 -1.71 -27.90
CA ALA A 264 3.80 -0.83 -27.80
C ALA A 264 4.84 -1.15 -28.87
N THR A 265 4.94 -0.30 -29.88
CA THR A 265 6.12 -0.16 -30.74
C THR A 265 7.09 0.87 -30.17
N ALA A 266 6.68 1.63 -29.17
CA ALA A 266 7.53 2.59 -28.48
C ALA A 266 8.23 1.90 -27.30
N GLU A 267 9.54 1.92 -27.31
CA GLU A 267 10.37 1.53 -26.18
C GLU A 267 9.95 2.38 -24.96
N GLN A 268 9.66 1.71 -23.87
CA GLN A 268 9.24 2.36 -22.63
C GLN A 268 10.44 3.11 -22.03
N MET A 269 10.50 4.42 -22.23
CA MET A 269 11.62 5.26 -21.81
C MET A 269 11.62 5.56 -20.30
N PHE A 270 10.59 5.15 -19.58
CA PHE A 270 10.49 5.29 -18.13
C PHE A 270 9.49 4.29 -17.56
N ARG A 271 9.64 3.99 -16.27
CA ARG A 271 8.80 3.02 -15.56
C ARG A 271 8.56 3.48 -14.13
N THR A 272 7.36 3.22 -13.63
CA THR A 272 7.13 3.11 -12.19
C THR A 272 7.46 1.69 -11.76
N ILE A 273 8.22 1.55 -10.70
CA ILE A 273 8.71 0.28 -10.20
C ILE A 273 8.42 0.15 -8.71
N GLU A 274 8.13 -1.06 -8.28
CA GLU A 274 8.10 -1.42 -6.86
C GLU A 274 9.40 -2.13 -6.49
N LEU A 275 10.06 -1.61 -5.46
CA LEU A 275 11.29 -2.15 -4.92
C LEU A 275 10.97 -2.90 -3.63
N TYR A 276 11.15 -4.20 -3.64
CA TYR A 276 10.95 -5.07 -2.48
C TYR A 276 12.16 -5.95 -2.18
N GLU A 277 13.16 -5.95 -3.06
CA GLU A 277 14.44 -6.64 -2.90
C GLU A 277 15.52 -5.98 -3.78
N PRO A 278 16.82 -6.18 -3.51
CA PRO A 278 17.91 -5.63 -4.35
C PRO A 278 17.86 -6.06 -5.81
N LEU A 279 17.34 -7.25 -6.10
CA LEU A 279 17.21 -7.75 -7.47
C LEU A 279 16.27 -6.89 -8.33
N CYS A 280 15.34 -6.13 -7.73
CA CYS A 280 14.52 -5.18 -8.48
C CYS A 280 15.39 -4.10 -9.13
N ILE A 281 16.40 -3.58 -8.42
CA ILE A 281 17.37 -2.60 -8.93
C ILE A 281 18.20 -3.20 -10.06
N LEU A 282 18.72 -4.41 -9.87
CA LEU A 282 19.51 -5.10 -10.90
C LEU A 282 18.71 -5.37 -12.17
N ARG A 283 17.42 -5.71 -12.04
CA ARG A 283 16.51 -5.88 -13.18
C ARG A 283 16.31 -4.58 -13.97
N GLU A 284 16.27 -3.44 -13.29
CA GLU A 284 16.21 -2.14 -13.96
C GLU A 284 17.52 -1.85 -14.72
N TYR A 285 18.67 -2.12 -14.14
CA TYR A 285 19.96 -2.00 -14.84
C TYR A 285 20.01 -2.86 -16.11
N GLU A 286 19.66 -4.16 -16.01
CA GLU A 286 19.58 -5.07 -17.15
C GLU A 286 18.57 -4.62 -18.21
N HIS A 287 17.42 -4.07 -17.77
CA HIS A 287 16.39 -3.59 -18.69
C HIS A 287 16.91 -2.44 -19.55
N TYR A 288 17.50 -1.42 -18.93
CA TYR A 288 17.99 -0.26 -19.66
C TYR A 288 19.30 -0.50 -20.40
N GLU A 289 20.15 -1.42 -19.96
CA GLU A 289 21.32 -1.89 -20.73
C GLU A 289 20.88 -2.49 -22.07
N ARG A 290 19.83 -3.30 -22.07
CA ARG A 290 19.28 -3.87 -23.31
C ARG A 290 18.66 -2.83 -24.23
N LEU A 291 18.03 -1.80 -23.67
CA LEU A 291 17.37 -0.74 -24.45
C LEU A 291 18.36 0.29 -25.02
N ASN A 292 19.39 0.64 -24.27
CA ASN A 292 20.25 1.77 -24.57
C ASN A 292 21.59 1.39 -25.23
N GLY A 293 21.92 0.11 -25.31
CA GLY A 293 23.14 -0.37 -25.96
C GLY A 293 24.42 0.25 -25.38
N ASP A 294 25.04 1.17 -26.11
CA ASP A 294 26.35 1.75 -25.77
C ASP A 294 26.31 2.82 -24.62
N GLU A 295 25.15 3.22 -24.15
CA GLU A 295 24.98 4.14 -23.02
C GLU A 295 24.18 3.47 -21.88
N PRO A 296 24.72 2.41 -21.25
CA PRO A 296 24.03 1.76 -20.14
C PRO A 296 24.10 2.67 -18.92
N GLY A 297 22.98 3.08 -18.43
CA GLY A 297 22.84 3.83 -17.20
C GLY A 297 21.36 4.05 -16.92
N VAL A 298 20.95 3.76 -15.70
CA VAL A 298 19.62 4.01 -15.22
C VAL A 298 19.66 4.94 -14.01
N THR A 299 18.75 5.86 -13.95
CA THR A 299 18.47 6.65 -12.75
C THR A 299 17.19 6.10 -12.13
N ILE A 300 17.27 5.77 -10.85
CA ILE A 300 16.12 5.41 -10.00
C ILE A 300 15.94 6.53 -8.99
N GLN A 301 14.76 7.14 -8.97
CA GLN A 301 14.46 8.30 -8.15
C GLN A 301 13.04 8.21 -7.56
N PRO A 302 12.67 9.07 -6.59
CA PRO A 302 11.29 9.21 -6.15
C PRO A 302 10.34 9.49 -7.30
N LEU A 303 9.06 9.16 -7.13
CA LEU A 303 8.05 9.40 -8.15
C LEU A 303 7.99 10.88 -8.55
N PRO A 304 7.85 11.18 -9.85
CA PRO A 304 7.56 12.54 -10.30
C PRO A 304 6.20 12.99 -9.76
N PHE A 305 6.06 14.29 -9.55
CA PHE A 305 4.84 14.95 -9.07
C PHE A 305 4.45 14.68 -7.61
N SER A 306 5.22 13.89 -6.87
CA SER A 306 5.01 13.75 -5.43
C SER A 306 5.16 15.11 -4.73
N ALA A 307 4.29 15.37 -3.76
CA ALA A 307 4.42 16.54 -2.88
C ALA A 307 5.62 16.40 -1.92
N GLN A 308 6.14 15.19 -1.79
CA GLN A 308 7.26 14.85 -0.93
C GLN A 308 8.56 14.70 -1.74
N ASP A 309 9.70 14.78 -1.06
CA ASP A 309 11.01 14.73 -1.70
C ASP A 309 11.65 13.34 -1.66
N GLY A 310 11.12 12.45 -0.82
CA GLY A 310 11.61 11.10 -0.63
C GLY A 310 10.84 10.05 -1.42
N TYR A 311 11.16 8.79 -1.12
CA TYR A 311 10.48 7.64 -1.72
C TYR A 311 9.17 7.34 -1.00
N GLY A 312 8.14 7.00 -1.75
CA GLY A 312 6.89 6.51 -1.23
C GLY A 312 7.00 5.09 -0.68
N VAL A 313 6.34 4.84 0.43
CA VAL A 313 6.25 3.53 1.10
C VAL A 313 4.84 2.98 0.92
N ARG A 314 4.73 1.75 0.45
CA ARG A 314 3.47 0.99 0.47
C ARG A 314 3.59 -0.12 1.51
N GLY A 315 2.79 -0.09 2.57
CA GLY A 315 2.77 -1.13 3.59
C GLY A 315 2.18 -2.44 3.07
N GLU A 316 2.73 -3.55 3.46
CA GLU A 316 2.19 -4.90 3.19
C GLU A 316 0.87 -5.12 3.93
N SER A 317 0.80 -4.65 5.15
CA SER A 317 -0.39 -4.59 6.00
C SER A 317 -0.21 -3.49 7.04
N TYR A 318 -1.29 -3.12 7.71
CA TYR A 318 -1.26 -2.07 8.72
C TYR A 318 -1.91 -2.54 10.01
N LEU A 319 -1.28 -2.20 11.14
CA LEU A 319 -1.74 -2.52 12.49
C LEU A 319 -1.99 -1.24 13.28
N ALA A 320 -3.11 -1.20 13.98
CA ALA A 320 -3.48 -0.11 14.87
C ALA A 320 -4.17 -0.66 16.13
N ILE A 321 -4.04 0.04 17.24
CA ILE A 321 -4.81 -0.22 18.47
C ILE A 321 -5.96 0.78 18.50
N THR A 322 -7.17 0.34 18.85
CA THR A 322 -8.31 1.27 18.97
C THR A 322 -8.27 2.01 20.31
N SER A 323 -8.82 3.23 20.34
CA SER A 323 -8.93 4.02 21.57
C SER A 323 -9.86 3.38 22.61
N GLY A 324 -10.71 2.42 22.18
CA GLY A 324 -11.61 1.65 23.05
C GLY A 324 -11.05 0.30 23.50
N CYS A 325 -9.78 0.02 23.21
CA CYS A 325 -9.13 -1.25 23.57
C CYS A 325 -9.23 -1.52 25.07
N GLN A 326 -9.75 -2.69 25.43
CA GLN A 326 -9.92 -3.09 26.83
C GLN A 326 -8.66 -3.80 27.38
N ASN A 327 -7.83 -4.35 26.51
CA ASN A 327 -6.62 -5.08 26.87
C ASN A 327 -5.40 -4.52 26.12
N SER A 328 -5.02 -3.28 26.46
CA SER A 328 -3.91 -2.60 25.80
C SER A 328 -2.59 -3.35 25.90
N ALA A 329 -2.33 -4.06 27.02
CA ALA A 329 -1.11 -4.84 27.17
C ALA A 329 -1.04 -6.02 26.16
N ALA A 330 -2.13 -6.75 25.95
CA ALA A 330 -2.19 -7.82 24.95
C ALA A 330 -2.16 -7.25 23.51
N ALA A 331 -2.80 -6.11 23.28
CA ALA A 331 -2.76 -5.43 21.99
C ALA A 331 -1.33 -4.97 21.63
N GLU A 332 -0.62 -4.34 22.56
CA GLU A 332 0.79 -3.98 22.37
C GLU A 332 1.69 -5.19 22.17
N LEU A 333 1.42 -6.30 22.90
CA LEU A 333 2.16 -7.54 22.74
C LEU A 333 1.98 -8.09 21.31
N LEU A 334 0.76 -8.11 20.77
CA LEU A 334 0.51 -8.54 19.40
C LEU A 334 1.26 -7.65 18.39
N LEU A 335 1.24 -6.33 18.57
CA LEU A 335 1.99 -5.44 17.70
C LEU A 335 3.50 -5.70 17.78
N ARG A 336 4.06 -5.86 18.98
CA ARG A 336 5.49 -6.19 19.17
C ARG A 336 5.86 -7.50 18.50
N GLU A 337 5.01 -8.53 18.62
CA GLU A 337 5.23 -9.83 17.95
C GLU A 337 5.18 -9.70 16.42
N ALA A 338 4.32 -8.87 15.87
CA ALA A 338 4.30 -8.61 14.42
C ALA A 338 5.63 -8.01 13.91
N PHE A 339 6.39 -7.33 14.79
CA PHE A 339 7.72 -6.79 14.52
C PHE A 339 8.86 -7.72 14.97
N SER A 340 8.57 -8.89 15.50
CA SER A 340 9.57 -9.90 15.85
C SER A 340 10.23 -10.48 14.59
N LEU A 341 11.48 -10.96 14.73
CA LEU A 341 12.20 -11.55 13.60
C LEU A 341 11.47 -12.75 12.97
N PRO A 342 10.91 -13.72 13.74
CA PRO A 342 10.17 -14.83 13.16
C PRO A 342 8.92 -14.37 12.40
N MET A 343 8.16 -13.43 12.97
CA MET A 343 6.91 -12.98 12.38
C MET A 343 7.16 -12.17 11.11
N GLN A 344 8.17 -11.29 11.10
CA GLN A 344 8.56 -10.54 9.91
C GLN A 344 9.10 -11.45 8.81
N LYS A 345 9.89 -12.48 9.16
CA LYS A 345 10.32 -13.47 8.16
C LYS A 345 9.12 -14.11 7.47
N ARG A 346 8.09 -14.51 8.23
CA ARG A 346 6.84 -15.06 7.65
C ARG A 346 6.03 -14.02 6.87
N ALA A 347 6.09 -12.76 7.26
CA ALA A 347 5.40 -11.68 6.58
C ALA A 347 6.01 -11.38 5.20
N CYS A 348 7.33 -11.37 5.11
CA CYS A 348 8.04 -10.88 3.95
C CYS A 348 8.56 -12.00 3.03
N VAL A 349 8.64 -13.22 3.52
CA VAL A 349 9.21 -14.36 2.78
C VAL A 349 8.19 -15.48 2.67
N GLN A 350 7.76 -15.79 1.44
CA GLN A 350 6.90 -16.92 1.16
C GLN A 350 7.71 -18.13 0.71
N TYR A 351 7.49 -19.25 1.39
CA TYR A 351 8.00 -20.53 0.97
C TYR A 351 7.12 -21.12 -0.12
N LYS A 352 7.65 -21.26 -1.32
CA LYS A 352 6.94 -21.87 -2.43
C LYS A 352 7.16 -23.38 -2.42
N ALA A 353 6.30 -24.11 -1.70
CA ALA A 353 6.31 -25.58 -1.72
C ALA A 353 5.94 -26.13 -3.10
N GLY A 354 6.75 -27.04 -3.64
CA GLY A 354 6.43 -27.82 -4.84
C GLY A 354 7.09 -27.36 -6.14
N SER A 355 8.02 -26.43 -6.13
CA SER A 355 9.02 -26.28 -7.19
C SER A 355 10.18 -27.27 -6.94
N GLU A 356 10.85 -27.76 -7.98
CA GLU A 356 12.02 -28.66 -7.85
C GLU A 356 13.17 -28.05 -7.01
N GLU A 357 13.10 -26.75 -6.71
CA GLU A 357 13.97 -26.03 -5.80
C GLU A 357 13.08 -25.25 -4.81
N ASP A 358 13.25 -25.52 -3.51
CA ASP A 358 12.64 -24.74 -2.43
C ASP A 358 13.23 -23.33 -2.44
N VAL A 359 12.51 -22.36 -3.05
CA VAL A 359 12.97 -20.98 -3.16
C VAL A 359 12.10 -20.10 -2.26
N ASP A 360 12.76 -19.45 -1.31
CA ASP A 360 12.14 -18.34 -0.57
C ASP A 360 11.89 -17.17 -1.54
N VAL A 361 10.65 -16.79 -1.73
CA VAL A 361 10.27 -15.61 -2.52
C VAL A 361 10.02 -14.45 -1.58
N VAL A 362 10.86 -13.44 -1.65
CA VAL A 362 10.67 -12.16 -0.95
C VAL A 362 9.68 -11.31 -1.75
N TRP A 363 8.73 -10.69 -1.09
CA TRP A 363 7.69 -9.87 -1.72
C TRP A 363 7.47 -8.51 -1.02
N CYS A 364 8.11 -8.28 0.11
CA CYS A 364 8.20 -6.97 0.74
C CYS A 364 9.48 -6.83 1.57
N ILE A 365 9.89 -5.62 1.85
CA ILE A 365 11.03 -5.27 2.69
C ILE A 365 10.58 -5.38 4.14
N PRO A 366 11.22 -6.18 4.99
CA PRO A 366 10.94 -6.18 6.42
C PRO A 366 11.38 -4.86 7.05
N VAL A 367 10.60 -4.33 7.99
CA VAL A 367 10.99 -3.11 8.73
C VAL A 367 12.21 -3.35 9.64
N ARG A 368 12.51 -4.60 9.96
CA ARG A 368 13.65 -4.99 10.80
C ARG A 368 14.94 -5.13 9.97
N LYS A 369 15.91 -4.22 10.16
CA LYS A 369 17.18 -4.14 9.40
C LYS A 369 17.97 -5.45 9.39
N VAL A 370 18.08 -6.12 10.55
CA VAL A 370 18.84 -7.35 10.65
C VAL A 370 18.27 -8.47 9.77
N LEU A 371 16.97 -8.47 9.50
CA LEU A 371 16.39 -9.44 8.59
C LEU A 371 16.76 -9.11 7.13
N CYS A 372 16.82 -7.84 6.77
CA CYS A 372 17.33 -7.42 5.46
C CYS A 372 18.78 -7.86 5.26
N ASP A 373 19.63 -7.68 6.29
CA ASP A 373 21.02 -8.14 6.22
C ASP A 373 21.11 -9.66 6.06
N ILE A 374 20.28 -10.44 6.77
CA ILE A 374 20.22 -11.91 6.63
C ILE A 374 19.78 -12.34 5.24
N LEU A 375 18.84 -11.61 4.63
CA LEU A 375 18.28 -11.97 3.33
C LEU A 375 19.18 -11.56 2.16
N TRP A 376 19.88 -10.42 2.28
CA TRP A 376 20.47 -9.77 1.10
C TRP A 376 21.94 -9.37 1.23
N ARG A 377 22.55 -9.45 2.44
CA ARG A 377 23.97 -9.17 2.62
C ARG A 377 24.79 -10.42 2.47
N TYR A 378 25.53 -10.55 1.40
CA TYR A 378 26.40 -11.66 1.12
C TYR A 378 27.84 -11.37 1.53
N SER A 379 28.56 -12.40 1.94
CA SER A 379 29.98 -12.39 2.35
C SER A 379 30.77 -13.49 1.66
N ASP A 380 32.07 -13.48 1.83
CA ASP A 380 32.92 -14.57 1.33
C ASP A 380 32.57 -15.95 1.91
N ALA A 381 31.88 -15.98 3.06
CA ALA A 381 31.41 -17.23 3.68
C ALA A 381 30.22 -17.87 2.93
N ASP A 382 29.52 -17.07 2.12
CA ASP A 382 28.38 -17.52 1.31
C ASP A 382 28.81 -18.08 -0.06
N VAL A 383 30.12 -18.01 -0.36
CA VAL A 383 30.71 -18.59 -1.58
C VAL A 383 30.78 -20.10 -1.42
N PRO A 384 30.14 -20.90 -2.29
CA PRO A 384 30.24 -22.35 -2.22
C PRO A 384 31.70 -22.83 -2.33
N SER A 385 32.10 -23.73 -1.42
CA SER A 385 33.49 -24.21 -1.33
C SER A 385 33.88 -25.19 -2.44
N ASP A 386 32.94 -25.64 -3.24
CA ASP A 386 33.07 -26.61 -4.31
C ASP A 386 33.15 -25.98 -5.72
N LEU A 387 33.15 -24.64 -5.80
CA LEU A 387 33.30 -23.92 -7.09
C LEU A 387 34.70 -24.07 -7.66
N SER A 388 34.78 -24.25 -8.97
CA SER A 388 36.03 -24.18 -9.72
C SER A 388 36.57 -22.73 -9.80
N GLU A 389 37.83 -22.55 -10.13
CA GLU A 389 38.42 -21.19 -10.32
C GLU A 389 37.71 -20.39 -11.42
N GLU A 390 37.16 -21.05 -12.45
CA GLU A 390 36.38 -20.39 -13.53
C GLU A 390 35.01 -19.91 -13.04
N GLU A 391 34.39 -20.61 -12.09
CA GLU A 391 33.09 -20.26 -11.52
C GLU A 391 33.19 -19.25 -10.38
N LEU A 392 34.32 -19.23 -9.67
CA LEU A 392 34.54 -18.36 -8.53
C LEU A 392 34.54 -16.88 -8.90
N GLY A 393 35.12 -16.51 -10.05
CA GLY A 393 35.17 -15.12 -10.52
C GLY A 393 33.76 -14.52 -10.75
N PRO A 394 32.91 -15.15 -11.58
CA PRO A 394 31.53 -14.73 -11.77
C PRO A 394 30.71 -14.68 -10.48
N TRP A 395 30.86 -15.67 -9.59
CA TRP A 395 30.16 -15.70 -8.30
C TRP A 395 30.50 -14.51 -7.40
N LYS A 396 31.78 -14.15 -7.31
CA LYS A 396 32.21 -12.98 -6.55
C LYS A 396 31.69 -11.67 -7.15
N ALA A 397 31.66 -11.58 -8.48
CA ALA A 397 31.07 -10.42 -9.16
C ALA A 397 29.57 -10.28 -8.88
N ASP A 398 28.82 -11.40 -8.93
CA ASP A 398 27.38 -11.41 -8.62
C ASP A 398 27.12 -11.00 -7.17
N ILE A 399 27.94 -11.43 -6.19
CA ILE A 399 27.88 -11.00 -4.78
C ILE A 399 28.15 -9.50 -4.66
N GLU A 400 29.20 -9.00 -5.30
CA GLU A 400 29.56 -7.57 -5.24
C GLU A 400 28.42 -6.69 -5.82
N GLU A 401 27.86 -7.10 -6.96
CA GLU A 401 26.77 -6.40 -7.62
C GLU A 401 25.49 -6.41 -6.75
N THR A 402 25.16 -7.56 -6.14
CA THR A 402 23.99 -7.67 -5.25
C THR A 402 24.17 -6.83 -3.98
N ASN A 403 25.34 -6.86 -3.36
CA ASN A 403 25.63 -6.04 -2.19
C ASN A 403 25.56 -4.53 -2.53
N LYS A 404 26.03 -4.12 -3.70
CA LYS A 404 25.90 -2.73 -4.17
C LYS A 404 24.45 -2.34 -4.34
N ALA A 405 23.63 -3.16 -5.00
CA ALA A 405 22.20 -2.90 -5.14
C ALA A 405 21.48 -2.86 -3.78
N TYR A 406 21.92 -3.68 -2.82
CA TYR A 406 21.40 -3.63 -1.46
C TYR A 406 21.77 -2.32 -0.75
N ASP A 407 23.01 -1.83 -0.87
CA ASP A 407 23.40 -0.53 -0.32
C ASP A 407 22.61 0.63 -0.96
N GLU A 408 22.32 0.56 -2.26
CA GLU A 408 21.45 1.51 -2.94
C GLU A 408 20.01 1.46 -2.41
N LEU A 409 19.46 0.25 -2.21
CA LEU A 409 18.14 0.08 -1.60
C LEU A 409 18.08 0.68 -0.19
N LEU A 410 19.11 0.45 0.64
CA LEU A 410 19.19 1.05 1.97
C LEU A 410 19.23 2.58 1.93
N ALA A 411 19.96 3.15 0.96
CA ALA A 411 20.00 4.61 0.76
C ALA A 411 18.62 5.16 0.33
N MET A 412 17.87 4.42 -0.49
CA MET A 412 16.50 4.79 -0.86
C MET A 412 15.55 4.69 0.34
N ILE A 413 15.62 3.61 1.14
CA ILE A 413 14.83 3.45 2.37
C ILE A 413 15.09 4.60 3.34
N ALA A 414 16.35 5.02 3.50
CA ALA A 414 16.70 6.14 4.39
C ALA A 414 16.07 7.48 3.96
N ARG A 415 15.68 7.60 2.70
CA ARG A 415 14.99 8.76 2.12
C ARG A 415 13.48 8.58 2.02
N ALA A 416 12.94 7.47 2.45
CA ALA A 416 11.50 7.26 2.49
C ALA A 416 10.87 8.17 3.55
N ASP A 417 9.88 8.98 3.16
CA ASP A 417 9.33 10.04 4.00
C ASP A 417 7.79 10.12 4.01
N HIS A 418 7.12 9.31 3.21
CA HIS A 418 5.65 9.27 3.15
C HIS A 418 5.14 7.88 2.78
N PHE A 419 3.89 7.64 3.13
CA PHE A 419 3.16 6.51 2.57
C PHE A 419 2.61 6.87 1.20
N GLU A 420 2.76 5.92 0.26
CA GLU A 420 2.22 5.99 -1.07
C GLU A 420 1.16 4.91 -1.30
N GLY A 421 0.26 5.15 -2.23
CA GLY A 421 -0.83 4.22 -2.53
C GLY A 421 -1.88 4.18 -1.40
N GLY A 422 -2.83 3.27 -1.51
CA GLY A 422 -3.93 3.14 -0.53
C GLY A 422 -4.84 4.36 -0.52
N GLY A 423 -4.92 5.06 -1.63
CA GLY A 423 -5.94 6.09 -1.83
C GLY A 423 -7.32 5.44 -1.73
N ASP A 424 -8.25 6.18 -1.16
CA ASP A 424 -9.64 5.75 -1.06
C ASP A 424 -10.19 5.38 -2.45
N ARG A 425 -10.53 4.11 -2.62
CA ARG A 425 -11.00 3.55 -3.89
C ARG A 425 -12.23 4.29 -4.41
N THR A 426 -13.13 4.69 -3.54
CA THR A 426 -14.35 5.40 -3.92
C THR A 426 -14.03 6.81 -4.44
N LEU A 427 -13.12 7.52 -3.77
CA LEU A 427 -12.64 8.81 -4.27
C LEU A 427 -11.96 8.67 -5.62
N TYR A 428 -11.16 7.63 -5.77
CA TYR A 428 -10.51 7.31 -7.02
C TYR A 428 -11.53 7.04 -8.16
N GLU A 429 -12.56 6.23 -7.89
CA GLU A 429 -13.65 5.96 -8.83
C GLU A 429 -14.38 7.26 -9.20
N ILE A 430 -14.67 8.15 -8.24
CA ILE A 430 -15.28 9.47 -8.47
C ILE A 430 -14.42 10.30 -9.45
N VAL A 431 -13.12 10.38 -9.20
CA VAL A 431 -12.18 11.14 -10.05
C VAL A 431 -12.18 10.57 -11.47
N THR A 432 -12.02 9.25 -11.60
CA THR A 432 -11.94 8.57 -12.90
C THR A 432 -13.21 8.72 -13.72
N GLU A 433 -14.38 8.58 -13.10
CA GLU A 433 -15.68 8.75 -13.77
C GLU A 433 -15.87 10.17 -14.33
N GLU A 434 -15.59 11.20 -13.56
CA GLU A 434 -15.76 12.57 -14.02
C GLU A 434 -14.67 12.98 -15.01
N ALA A 435 -13.43 12.50 -14.85
CA ALA A 435 -12.37 12.69 -15.83
C ALA A 435 -12.72 12.03 -17.18
N ALA A 436 -13.33 10.83 -17.17
CA ALA A 436 -13.79 10.18 -18.40
C ALA A 436 -14.80 11.03 -19.16
N ARG A 437 -15.73 11.71 -18.49
CA ARG A 437 -16.68 12.64 -19.12
C ARG A 437 -15.99 13.82 -19.82
N PHE A 438 -14.93 14.35 -19.21
CA PHE A 438 -14.10 15.37 -19.82
C PHE A 438 -13.35 14.81 -21.04
N PHE A 439 -12.77 13.63 -20.95
CA PHE A 439 -12.05 13.00 -22.06
C PHE A 439 -12.96 12.71 -23.26
N ASP A 440 -14.22 12.39 -23.01
CA ASP A 440 -15.25 12.17 -24.01
C ASP A 440 -15.83 13.48 -24.59
N GLY A 441 -15.40 14.64 -24.08
CA GLY A 441 -15.88 15.94 -24.50
C GLY A 441 -17.30 16.27 -24.01
N ALA A 442 -17.81 15.55 -23.01
CA ALA A 442 -19.15 15.75 -22.45
C ALA A 442 -19.22 16.94 -21.48
N CYS A 443 -18.07 17.41 -20.97
CA CYS A 443 -17.96 18.56 -20.09
C CYS A 443 -16.60 19.25 -20.26
N THR A 444 -16.45 20.44 -19.70
CA THR A 444 -15.17 21.14 -19.61
C THR A 444 -14.33 20.61 -18.45
N GLU A 445 -13.04 20.90 -18.42
CA GLU A 445 -12.15 20.54 -17.31
C GLU A 445 -12.63 21.12 -15.97
N GLU A 446 -13.11 22.39 -15.99
CA GLU A 446 -13.64 23.06 -14.82
C GLU A 446 -14.94 22.38 -14.31
N GLU A 447 -15.84 21.99 -15.24
CA GLU A 447 -17.06 21.26 -14.88
C GLU A 447 -16.76 19.87 -14.30
N ALA A 448 -15.76 19.17 -14.83
CA ALA A 448 -15.30 17.88 -14.29
C ALA A 448 -14.73 18.06 -12.88
N ALA A 449 -13.79 18.97 -12.68
CA ALA A 449 -13.18 19.25 -11.39
C ALA A 449 -14.21 19.65 -10.32
N GLN A 450 -15.15 20.54 -10.67
CA GLN A 450 -16.26 20.93 -9.78
C GLN A 450 -17.20 19.76 -9.45
N ALA A 451 -17.39 18.84 -10.38
CA ALA A 451 -18.21 17.64 -10.13
C ALA A 451 -17.47 16.68 -9.16
N ILE A 452 -16.15 16.54 -9.36
CA ILE A 452 -15.30 15.75 -8.46
C ILE A 452 -15.34 16.35 -7.05
N ASP A 453 -15.11 17.66 -6.88
CA ASP A 453 -15.14 18.33 -5.57
C ASP A 453 -16.46 18.04 -4.84
N ARG A 454 -17.59 18.27 -5.50
CA ARG A 454 -18.92 18.05 -4.89
C ARG A 454 -19.16 16.60 -4.49
N ARG A 455 -18.77 15.63 -5.34
CA ARG A 455 -18.96 14.20 -5.06
C ARG A 455 -18.00 13.73 -3.97
N ALA A 456 -16.75 14.16 -4.01
CA ALA A 456 -15.74 13.84 -3.01
C ALA A 456 -16.11 14.40 -1.64
N GLU A 457 -16.53 15.66 -1.55
CA GLU A 457 -16.96 16.26 -0.28
C GLU A 457 -18.21 15.59 0.29
N LEU A 458 -19.19 15.23 -0.57
CA LEU A 458 -20.37 14.48 -0.12
C LEU A 458 -19.96 13.13 0.45
N TYR A 459 -19.13 12.39 -0.25
CA TYR A 459 -18.59 11.11 0.21
C TYR A 459 -17.85 11.24 1.54
N LEU A 460 -16.95 12.22 1.65
CA LEU A 460 -16.19 12.47 2.88
C LEU A 460 -17.10 12.87 4.06
N MET A 461 -18.20 13.60 3.79
CA MET A 461 -19.21 13.92 4.82
C MET A 461 -19.98 12.70 5.28
N GLU A 462 -20.31 11.77 4.38
CA GLU A 462 -21.00 10.52 4.72
C GLU A 462 -20.10 9.59 5.56
N GLN A 463 -18.78 9.76 5.46
CA GLN A 463 -17.81 9.02 6.26
C GLN A 463 -17.57 9.65 7.65
N ARG A 464 -18.10 10.84 7.92
CA ARG A 464 -18.03 11.52 9.22
C ARG A 464 -19.10 11.02 10.18
#